data_fcc616a53232054903276759a4a78ea4
#
_entry.id   fcc616a53232054903276759a4a78ea4
#
_cell.length_a   1.000
_cell.length_b   1.000
_cell.length_c   1.000
_cell.angle_alpha   90.00
_cell.angle_beta   90.00
_cell.angle_gamma   90.00
#
_symmetry.space_group_name_H-M   'P 1'
#
loop_
_entity.id
_entity.type
_entity.pdbx_description
1 polymer ?
#
loop_
_entity_poly.entity_id
_entity_poly.type
_entity_poly.pdbx_seq_one_letter_code
_entity_poly.pdbx_strand_id
1 'polypeptide(L)'
;MSNSLLRPALVLGLLSCIGPFAIDMYLPAMPLIGAELGASVQAMQGTITAYFIAFGLAQLIYGPWADQAGRKPPLYAGIAIFCLGTLICAMAGSAEVLWAGRFVQGTGAAALMVVPRAIIRDLSTGHEATRMMAAIMLVISVSPMLAPLAGAGLMA
;
A
#
# COMPACT_ATOMS: atom_id res chain seq x y z
N MET A 1 15.37 -18.47 12.27
CA MET A 1 13.90 -18.47 12.27
C MET A 1 13.43 -19.91 12.20
N SER A 2 12.55 -20.31 13.10
CA SER A 2 11.87 -21.59 12.93
C SER A 2 11.01 -21.52 11.64
N ASN A 3 10.87 -22.63 10.92
CA ASN A 3 10.04 -22.68 9.68
C ASN A 3 8.59 -22.22 9.93
N SER A 4 8.13 -22.25 11.19
CA SER A 4 6.81 -21.79 11.61
C SER A 4 6.62 -20.27 11.53
N LEU A 5 7.67 -19.46 11.67
CA LEU A 5 7.59 -17.99 11.62
C LEU A 5 7.90 -17.42 10.23
N LEU A 6 8.53 -18.20 9.36
CA LEU A 6 8.88 -17.73 8.00
C LEU A 6 7.63 -17.45 7.15
N ARG A 7 6.64 -18.34 7.20
CA ARG A 7 5.40 -18.18 6.44
C ARG A 7 4.61 -16.93 6.84
N PRO A 8 4.31 -16.70 8.15
CA PRO A 8 3.69 -15.43 8.57
C PRO A 8 4.50 -14.20 8.17
N ALA A 9 5.82 -14.21 8.33
CA ALA A 9 6.67 -13.07 7.98
C ALA A 9 6.60 -12.74 6.48
N LEU A 10 6.59 -13.75 5.61
CA LEU A 10 6.46 -13.55 4.15
C LEU A 10 5.08 -13.00 3.79
N VAL A 11 3.99 -13.58 4.30
CA VAL A 11 2.62 -13.11 4.02
C VAL A 11 2.43 -11.67 4.49
N LEU A 12 2.86 -11.36 5.72
CA LEU A 12 2.76 -10.00 6.27
C LEU A 12 3.67 -9.01 5.53
N GLY A 13 4.83 -9.46 5.06
CA GLY A 13 5.73 -8.68 4.23
C GLY A 13 5.11 -8.34 2.86
N LEU A 14 4.53 -9.32 2.19
CA LEU A 14 3.84 -9.12 0.91
C LEU A 14 2.65 -8.17 1.06
N LEU A 15 1.84 -8.32 2.11
CA LEU A 15 0.76 -7.38 2.40
C LEU A 15 1.27 -5.95 2.61
N SER A 16 2.36 -5.79 3.37
CA SER A 16 2.96 -4.48 3.62
C SER A 16 3.59 -3.85 2.37
N CYS A 17 3.94 -4.66 1.38
CA CYS A 17 4.55 -4.22 0.12
C CYS A 17 3.52 -3.66 -0.86
N ILE A 18 2.23 -4.02 -0.74
CA ILE A 18 1.18 -3.63 -1.70
C ILE A 18 1.09 -2.11 -1.88
N GLY A 19 1.10 -1.36 -0.77
CA GLY A 19 1.03 0.11 -0.82
C GLY A 19 2.21 0.77 -1.54
N PRO A 20 3.46 0.53 -1.11
CA PRO A 20 4.65 1.00 -1.81
C PRO A 20 4.70 0.57 -3.27
N PHE A 21 4.40 -0.71 -3.56
CA PHE A 21 4.40 -1.25 -4.91
C PHE A 21 3.43 -0.51 -5.84
N ALA A 22 2.22 -0.18 -5.35
CA ALA A 22 1.23 0.57 -6.12
C ALA A 22 1.68 1.99 -6.47
N ILE A 23 2.52 2.63 -5.64
CA ILE A 23 3.10 3.95 -5.91
C ILE A 23 4.24 3.81 -6.91
N ASP A 24 5.18 2.92 -6.64
CA ASP A 24 6.40 2.77 -7.44
C ASP A 24 6.08 2.31 -8.88
N MET A 25 5.05 1.47 -9.05
CA MET A 25 4.57 1.04 -10.37
C MET A 25 3.83 2.16 -11.13
N TYR A 26 3.18 3.07 -10.40
CA TYR A 26 2.45 4.19 -11.00
C TYR A 26 3.36 5.30 -11.52
N LEU A 27 4.51 5.54 -10.86
CA LEU A 27 5.42 6.64 -11.21
C LEU A 27 5.84 6.67 -12.68
N PRO A 28 6.32 5.57 -13.30
CA PRO A 28 6.68 5.57 -14.72
C PRO A 28 5.48 5.72 -15.65
N ALA A 29 4.26 5.29 -15.24
CA ALA A 29 3.05 5.41 -16.04
C ALA A 29 2.40 6.81 -15.97
N MET A 30 2.75 7.60 -14.95
CA MET A 30 2.12 8.90 -14.68
C MET A 30 2.11 9.87 -15.87
N PRO A 31 3.21 10.03 -16.66
CA PRO A 31 3.20 10.93 -17.83
C PRO A 31 2.21 10.46 -18.92
N LEU A 32 2.13 9.15 -19.17
CA LEU A 32 1.23 8.57 -20.16
C LEU A 32 -0.22 8.77 -19.75
N ILE A 33 -0.57 8.43 -18.52
CA ILE A 33 -1.91 8.63 -17.95
C ILE A 33 -2.29 10.12 -17.99
N GLY A 34 -1.36 11.01 -17.66
CA GLY A 34 -1.59 12.45 -17.72
C GLY A 34 -1.90 12.93 -19.14
N ALA A 35 -1.21 12.42 -20.14
CA ALA A 35 -1.48 12.74 -21.55
C ALA A 35 -2.87 12.21 -22.00
N GLU A 36 -3.23 10.99 -21.62
CA GLU A 36 -4.54 10.40 -21.93
C GLU A 36 -5.71 11.16 -21.29
N LEU A 37 -5.53 11.63 -20.06
CA LEU A 37 -6.55 12.40 -19.33
C LEU A 37 -6.54 13.90 -19.66
N GLY A 38 -5.62 14.37 -20.51
CA GLY A 38 -5.43 15.80 -20.77
C GLY A 38 -5.07 16.61 -19.52
N ALA A 39 -4.44 15.96 -18.54
CA ALA A 39 -4.17 16.53 -17.23
C ALA A 39 -2.80 17.22 -17.17
N SER A 40 -2.72 18.33 -16.43
CA SER A 40 -1.45 19.02 -16.18
C SER A 40 -0.53 18.16 -15.26
N VAL A 41 0.78 18.44 -15.32
CA VAL A 41 1.77 17.79 -14.45
C VAL A 41 1.43 18.01 -12.97
N GLN A 42 0.96 19.21 -12.61
CA GLN A 42 0.55 19.52 -11.23
C GLN A 42 -0.66 18.69 -10.81
N ALA A 43 -1.65 18.48 -11.69
CA ALA A 43 -2.79 17.62 -11.41
C ALA A 43 -2.35 16.18 -11.16
N MET A 44 -1.42 15.67 -11.97
CA MET A 44 -0.90 14.32 -11.79
C MET A 44 -0.08 14.15 -10.51
N GLN A 45 0.77 15.12 -10.16
CA GLN A 45 1.49 15.13 -8.88
C GLN A 45 0.54 15.16 -7.66
N GLY A 46 -0.58 15.87 -7.80
CA GLY A 46 -1.61 15.92 -6.78
C GLY A 46 -2.26 14.56 -6.50
N THR A 47 -2.29 13.63 -7.46
CA THR A 47 -2.79 12.25 -7.22
C THR A 47 -1.92 11.49 -6.22
N ILE A 48 -0.60 11.70 -6.28
CA ILE A 48 0.36 11.14 -5.31
C ILE A 48 0.16 11.79 -3.94
N THR A 49 0.01 13.12 -3.93
CA THR A 49 -0.25 13.87 -2.70
C THR A 49 -1.54 13.40 -2.02
N ALA A 50 -2.62 13.23 -2.77
CA ALA A 50 -3.90 12.71 -2.26
C ALA A 50 -3.74 11.33 -1.63
N TYR A 51 -3.00 10.44 -2.28
CA TYR A 51 -2.69 9.12 -1.73
C TYR A 51 -1.94 9.20 -0.39
N PHE A 52 -0.87 9.99 -0.31
CA PHE A 52 -0.07 10.07 0.91
C PHE A 52 -0.79 10.79 2.07
N ILE A 53 -1.60 11.80 1.78
CA ILE A 53 -2.44 12.45 2.80
C ILE A 53 -3.43 11.43 3.38
N ALA A 54 -4.16 10.71 2.51
CA ALA A 54 -5.10 9.68 2.95
C ALA A 54 -4.41 8.57 3.73
N PHE A 55 -3.26 8.10 3.23
CA PHE A 55 -2.44 7.09 3.88
C PHE A 55 -1.98 7.53 5.28
N GLY A 56 -1.48 8.75 5.44
CA GLY A 56 -1.02 9.28 6.73
C GLY A 56 -2.16 9.43 7.73
N LEU A 57 -3.28 10.03 7.31
CA LEU A 57 -4.46 10.22 8.17
C LEU A 57 -5.08 8.88 8.60
N ALA A 58 -5.20 7.94 7.67
CA ALA A 58 -5.79 6.64 7.95
C ALA A 58 -4.96 5.79 8.92
N GLN A 59 -3.62 5.96 8.97
CA GLN A 59 -2.78 5.27 9.95
C GLN A 59 -3.17 5.60 11.39
N LEU A 60 -3.60 6.84 11.65
CA LEU A 60 -4.04 7.27 12.99
C LEU A 60 -5.32 6.54 13.43
N ILE A 61 -6.13 6.09 12.47
CA ILE A 61 -7.39 5.38 12.72
C ILE A 61 -7.15 3.87 12.83
N TYR A 62 -6.37 3.29 11.90
CA TYR A 62 -6.17 1.85 11.86
C TYR A 62 -5.40 1.28 13.06
N GLY A 63 -4.50 2.07 13.67
CA GLY A 63 -3.80 1.65 14.90
C GLY A 63 -4.76 1.34 16.03
N PRO A 64 -5.48 2.35 16.57
CA PRO A 64 -6.45 2.16 17.63
C PRO A 64 -7.58 1.17 17.28
N TRP A 65 -8.04 1.17 16.04
CA TRP A 65 -9.06 0.21 15.60
C TRP A 65 -8.57 -1.24 15.67
N ALA A 66 -7.35 -1.49 15.22
CA ALA A 66 -6.76 -2.83 15.27
C ALA A 66 -6.49 -3.30 16.72
N ASP A 67 -6.27 -2.38 17.65
CA ASP A 67 -6.09 -2.70 19.06
C ASP A 67 -7.43 -3.03 19.76
N GLN A 68 -8.53 -2.38 19.36
CA GLN A 68 -9.86 -2.55 19.97
C GLN A 68 -10.65 -3.72 19.35
N ALA A 69 -10.69 -3.82 18.03
CA ALA A 69 -11.52 -4.80 17.30
C ALA A 69 -10.75 -6.06 16.88
N GLY A 70 -9.43 -6.11 17.20
CA GLY A 70 -8.55 -7.17 16.74
C GLY A 70 -8.00 -6.90 15.32
N ARG A 71 -7.07 -7.74 14.88
CA ARG A 71 -6.26 -7.49 13.66
C ARG A 71 -7.02 -7.77 12.35
N LYS A 72 -7.95 -8.72 12.35
CA LYS A 72 -8.64 -9.17 11.12
C LYS A 72 -9.60 -8.12 10.54
N PRO A 73 -10.52 -7.49 11.30
CA PRO A 73 -11.48 -6.54 10.72
C PRO A 73 -10.83 -5.37 9.98
N PRO A 74 -9.86 -4.62 10.58
CA PRO A 74 -9.23 -3.51 9.88
C PRO A 74 -8.37 -3.96 8.70
N LEU A 75 -7.79 -5.17 8.74
CA LEU A 75 -7.03 -5.72 7.62
C LEU A 75 -7.92 -6.00 6.43
N TYR A 76 -9.04 -6.69 6.62
CA TYR A 76 -9.99 -6.99 5.54
C TYR A 76 -10.65 -5.72 4.98
N ALA A 77 -11.02 -4.78 5.85
CA ALA A 77 -11.53 -3.48 5.42
C ALA A 77 -10.49 -2.73 4.59
N GLY A 78 -9.24 -2.72 5.01
CA GLY A 78 -8.15 -2.09 4.28
C GLY A 78 -7.93 -2.70 2.89
N ILE A 79 -7.96 -4.03 2.78
CA ILE A 79 -7.88 -4.73 1.48
C ILE A 79 -9.06 -4.33 0.59
N ALA A 80 -10.29 -4.36 1.10
CA ALA A 80 -11.48 -4.01 0.34
C ALA A 80 -11.45 -2.55 -0.14
N ILE A 81 -11.06 -1.61 0.73
CA ILE A 81 -10.92 -0.19 0.41
C ILE A 81 -9.80 0.02 -0.63
N PHE A 82 -8.67 -0.67 -0.48
CA PHE A 82 -7.57 -0.59 -1.45
C PHE A 82 -8.01 -1.09 -2.83
N CYS A 83 -8.70 -2.23 -2.91
CA CYS A 83 -9.22 -2.77 -4.16
C CYS A 83 -10.26 -1.82 -4.79
N LEU A 84 -11.16 -1.25 -3.97
CA LEU A 84 -12.13 -0.26 -4.45
C LEU A 84 -11.43 0.98 -5.04
N GLY A 85 -10.45 1.53 -4.33
CA GLY A 85 -9.64 2.65 -4.84
C GLY A 85 -8.91 2.31 -6.14
N THR A 86 -8.39 1.09 -6.26
CA THR A 86 -7.75 0.59 -7.48
C THR A 86 -8.75 0.53 -8.66
N LEU A 87 -9.96 0.04 -8.42
CA LEU A 87 -11.03 0.01 -9.43
C LEU A 87 -11.43 1.41 -9.88
N ILE A 88 -11.59 2.35 -8.93
CA ILE A 88 -11.87 3.75 -9.26
C ILE A 88 -10.75 4.34 -10.11
N CYS A 89 -9.49 4.10 -9.77
CA CYS A 89 -8.35 4.56 -10.55
C CYS A 89 -8.35 3.96 -11.98
N ALA A 90 -8.66 2.67 -12.11
CA ALA A 90 -8.70 1.99 -13.41
C ALA A 90 -9.84 2.49 -14.30
N MET A 91 -10.91 3.01 -13.73
CA MET A 91 -12.07 3.56 -14.45
C MET A 91 -12.03 5.08 -14.58
N ALA A 92 -10.93 5.72 -14.16
CA ALA A 92 -10.83 7.17 -14.14
C ALA A 92 -10.78 7.74 -15.56
N GLY A 93 -11.80 8.51 -15.92
CA GLY A 93 -11.87 9.28 -17.18
C GLY A 93 -11.44 10.75 -17.01
N SER A 94 -11.04 11.18 -15.80
CA SER A 94 -10.52 12.52 -15.52
C SER A 94 -9.54 12.51 -14.36
N ALA A 95 -8.75 13.57 -14.22
CA ALA A 95 -7.79 13.72 -13.13
C ALA A 95 -8.47 13.77 -11.76
N GLU A 96 -9.65 14.34 -11.64
CA GLU A 96 -10.42 14.45 -10.39
C GLU A 96 -10.88 13.07 -9.90
N VAL A 97 -11.36 12.21 -10.81
CA VAL A 97 -11.75 10.83 -10.48
C VAL A 97 -10.51 10.03 -10.08
N LEU A 98 -9.39 10.24 -10.76
CA LEU A 98 -8.12 9.60 -10.39
C LEU A 98 -7.65 10.05 -9.00
N TRP A 99 -7.78 11.34 -8.65
CA TRP A 99 -7.52 11.86 -7.32
C TRP A 99 -8.35 11.17 -6.25
N ALA A 100 -9.67 11.08 -6.47
CA ALA A 100 -10.58 10.40 -5.55
C ALA A 100 -10.20 8.93 -5.39
N GLY A 101 -9.92 8.23 -6.48
CA GLY A 101 -9.46 6.84 -6.46
C GLY A 101 -8.16 6.66 -5.68
N ARG A 102 -7.18 7.55 -5.87
CA ARG A 102 -5.91 7.54 -5.14
C ARG A 102 -6.08 7.83 -3.65
N PHE A 103 -6.98 8.73 -3.29
CA PHE A 103 -7.31 8.98 -1.89
C PHE A 103 -7.91 7.74 -1.21
N VAL A 104 -8.88 7.10 -1.84
CA VAL A 104 -9.48 5.84 -1.36
C VAL A 104 -8.42 4.73 -1.27
N GLN A 105 -7.58 4.58 -2.30
CA GLN A 105 -6.53 3.58 -2.34
C GLN A 105 -5.50 3.79 -1.22
N GLY A 106 -5.07 5.04 -0.97
CA GLY A 106 -4.17 5.40 0.12
C GLY A 106 -4.75 5.07 1.50
N THR A 107 -6.05 5.31 1.68
CA THR A 107 -6.75 4.93 2.92
C THR A 107 -6.67 3.42 3.16
N GLY A 108 -6.91 2.60 2.15
CA GLY A 108 -6.79 1.13 2.27
C GLY A 108 -5.36 0.67 2.50
N ALA A 109 -4.39 1.26 1.81
CA ALA A 109 -2.97 0.94 1.93
C ALA A 109 -2.41 1.14 3.35
N ALA A 110 -2.95 2.12 4.09
CA ALA A 110 -2.55 2.38 5.47
C ALA A 110 -2.76 1.17 6.38
N ALA A 111 -3.90 0.46 6.25
CA ALA A 111 -4.16 -0.76 7.00
C ALA A 111 -3.14 -1.85 6.69
N LEU A 112 -2.79 -2.01 5.40
CA LEU A 112 -1.84 -3.02 4.93
C LEU A 112 -0.40 -2.77 5.42
N MET A 113 -0.11 -1.56 5.86
CA MET A 113 1.18 -1.18 6.46
C MET A 113 1.17 -1.29 7.99
N VAL A 114 0.10 -0.84 8.64
CA VAL A 114 0.00 -0.76 10.11
C VAL A 114 -0.32 -2.12 10.73
N VAL A 115 -1.34 -2.82 10.21
CA VAL A 115 -1.85 -4.05 10.82
C VAL A 115 -0.84 -5.20 10.78
N PRO A 116 -0.08 -5.47 9.71
CA PRO A 116 0.95 -6.50 9.71
C PRO A 116 2.02 -6.30 10.78
N ARG A 117 2.45 -5.06 11.02
CA ARG A 117 3.42 -4.74 12.08
C ARG A 117 2.86 -5.00 13.47
N ALA A 118 1.58 -4.71 13.68
CA ALA A 118 0.89 -5.02 14.93
C ALA A 118 0.78 -6.54 15.14
N ILE A 119 0.45 -7.31 14.10
CA ILE A 119 0.41 -8.78 14.15
C ILE A 119 1.77 -9.37 14.56
N ILE A 120 2.87 -8.84 14.02
CA ILE A 120 4.21 -9.33 14.42
C ILE A 120 4.47 -9.12 15.90
N ARG A 121 4.12 -7.96 16.43
CA ARG A 121 4.30 -7.68 17.87
C ARG A 121 3.46 -8.58 18.76
N ASP A 122 2.32 -9.06 18.23
CA ASP A 122 1.45 -10.00 18.95
C ASP A 122 1.95 -11.44 18.85
N LEU A 123 2.60 -11.82 17.72
CA LEU A 123 3.07 -13.20 17.48
C LEU A 123 4.43 -13.50 18.11
N SER A 124 5.24 -12.49 18.34
CA SER A 124 6.63 -12.68 18.81
C SER A 124 7.12 -11.50 19.63
N THR A 125 8.05 -11.78 20.53
CA THR A 125 8.68 -10.79 21.41
C THR A 125 10.20 -10.83 21.28
N GLY A 126 10.87 -9.78 21.73
CA GLY A 126 12.33 -9.72 21.79
C GLY A 126 12.99 -9.92 20.41
N HIS A 127 13.98 -10.81 20.36
CA HIS A 127 14.81 -11.02 19.16
C HIS A 127 14.06 -11.62 17.95
N GLU A 128 13.03 -12.42 18.20
CA GLU A 128 12.19 -12.97 17.12
C GLU A 128 11.34 -11.91 16.44
N ALA A 129 10.74 -10.99 17.21
CA ALA A 129 9.99 -9.86 16.67
C ALA A 129 10.90 -8.99 15.79
N THR A 130 12.12 -8.71 16.24
CA THR A 130 13.11 -7.95 15.47
C THR A 130 13.46 -8.63 14.14
N ARG A 131 13.64 -9.95 14.15
CA ARG A 131 13.91 -10.72 12.93
C ARG A 131 12.74 -10.73 11.95
N MET A 132 11.51 -10.85 12.43
CA MET A 132 10.31 -10.78 11.60
C MET A 132 10.14 -9.38 11.00
N MET A 133 10.36 -8.32 11.79
CA MET A 133 10.35 -6.95 11.28
C MET A 133 11.42 -6.72 10.21
N ALA A 134 12.64 -7.24 10.42
CA ALA A 134 13.70 -7.16 9.42
C ALA A 134 13.32 -7.89 8.13
N ALA A 135 12.67 -9.05 8.21
CA ALA A 135 12.18 -9.78 7.04
C ALA A 135 11.13 -8.99 6.25
N ILE A 136 10.18 -8.32 6.95
CA ILE A 136 9.23 -7.41 6.28
C ILE A 136 9.95 -6.26 5.59
N MET A 137 10.93 -5.63 6.26
CA MET A 137 11.69 -4.53 5.67
C MET A 137 12.47 -4.97 4.43
N LEU A 138 13.02 -6.19 4.41
CA LEU A 138 13.66 -6.77 3.22
C LEU A 138 12.66 -6.92 2.07
N VAL A 139 11.46 -7.42 2.31
CA VAL A 139 10.42 -7.54 1.27
C VAL A 139 10.05 -6.17 0.73
N ILE A 140 9.83 -5.18 1.61
CA ILE A 140 9.47 -3.81 1.21
C ILE A 140 10.61 -3.15 0.41
N SER A 141 11.87 -3.39 0.76
CA SER A 141 13.02 -2.79 0.08
C SER A 141 13.21 -3.27 -1.36
N VAL A 142 12.63 -4.42 -1.73
CA VAL A 142 12.64 -4.95 -3.10
C VAL A 142 11.58 -4.26 -3.97
N SER A 143 10.53 -3.69 -3.37
CA SER A 143 9.44 -3.00 -4.09
C SER A 143 9.94 -1.90 -5.05
N PRO A 144 10.78 -0.95 -4.63
CA PRO A 144 11.27 0.12 -5.51
C PRO A 144 12.10 -0.37 -6.70
N MET A 145 12.63 -1.59 -6.63
CA MET A 145 13.37 -2.19 -7.74
C MET A 145 12.45 -2.88 -8.76
N LEU A 146 11.45 -3.62 -8.27
CA LEU A 146 10.59 -4.44 -9.12
C LEU A 146 9.37 -3.69 -9.65
N ALA A 147 8.79 -2.79 -8.86
CA ALA A 147 7.56 -2.12 -9.24
C ALA A 147 7.69 -1.20 -10.47
N PRO A 148 8.73 -0.37 -10.61
CA PRO A 148 8.92 0.43 -11.83
C PRO A 148 9.14 -0.44 -13.07
N LEU A 149 9.86 -1.56 -12.93
CA LEU A 149 10.09 -2.52 -14.03
C LEU A 149 8.77 -3.18 -14.45
N ALA A 150 7.94 -3.57 -13.49
CA ALA A 150 6.62 -4.11 -13.76
C ALA A 150 5.71 -3.06 -14.44
N GLY A 151 5.73 -1.82 -13.95
CA GLY A 151 4.99 -0.70 -14.56
C GLY A 151 5.43 -0.42 -16.00
N ALA A 152 6.73 -0.35 -16.24
CA ALA A 152 7.28 -0.14 -17.58
C ALA A 152 6.95 -1.30 -18.54
N GLY A 153 7.01 -2.55 -18.03
CA GLY A 153 6.69 -3.73 -18.83
C GLY A 153 5.21 -3.86 -19.21
N LEU A 154 4.30 -3.27 -18.44
CA LEU A 154 2.87 -3.23 -18.77
C LEU A 154 2.49 -2.14 -19.80
N MET A 155 3.39 -1.17 -20.01
CA MET A 155 3.21 -0.08 -20.97
C MET A 155 3.87 -0.36 -22.33
N ALA A 156 4.69 -1.42 -22.42
CA ALA A 156 5.38 -1.83 -23.66
C ALA A 156 4.50 -2.70 -24.55
#